data_97bcd47b66b5d26fb0faecc2f1e54934
#
_entry.id   97bcd47b66b5d26fb0faecc2f1e54934
#
_cell.length_a   1.000
_cell.length_b   1.000
_cell.length_c   1.000
_cell.angle_alpha   90.00
_cell.angle_beta   90.00
_cell.angle_gamma   90.00
#
_symmetry.space_group_name_H-M   'P 1'
#
loop_
_entity.id
_entity.type
_entity.pdbx_description
1 polymer ?
#
loop_
_entity_poly.entity_id
_entity_poly.type
_entity_poly.pdbx_seq_one_letter_code
_entity_poly.pdbx_strand_id
1 'polypeptide(L)'
;MKLQALDIVGQEAGDSRNQVHRFIRLTNLIPELLDLVDEKKISFNPAVKLSYLDEAQQRDFLQAMDETPNAPSLSQAQRMKKMAQEGKLTYEAAFAIMGEAKKDELDKVVIKNDTLKKYFPRSYTPWQMEDVIIKLLEQWQRRQQRQNER
;
A
#
# COMPACT_ATOMS: atom_id res chain seq x y z
N MET A 1 16.87 -1.85 28.30
CA MET A 1 17.87 -1.62 27.25
C MET A 1 17.27 -1.26 25.90
N LYS A 2 16.15 -1.88 25.48
CA LYS A 2 15.46 -1.44 24.25
C LYS A 2 15.01 0.02 24.32
N LEU A 3 14.63 0.51 25.50
CA LEU A 3 14.22 1.90 25.71
C LEU A 3 15.37 2.88 25.50
N GLN A 4 16.59 2.54 25.93
CA GLN A 4 17.76 3.39 25.73
C GLN A 4 18.14 3.48 24.25
N ALA A 5 18.05 2.36 23.52
CA ALA A 5 18.32 2.36 22.08
C ALA A 5 17.31 3.21 21.32
N LEU A 6 16.04 3.14 21.70
CA LEU A 6 14.99 3.96 21.09
C LEU A 6 15.18 5.44 21.38
N ASP A 7 15.58 5.79 22.61
CA ASP A 7 15.86 7.16 22.99
C ASP A 7 17.07 7.72 22.22
N ILE A 8 18.12 6.90 22.05
CA ILE A 8 19.31 7.28 21.30
C ILE A 8 18.95 7.51 19.83
N VAL A 9 18.17 6.59 19.23
CA VAL A 9 17.71 6.73 17.84
C VAL A 9 16.85 7.97 17.68
N GLY A 10 15.93 8.26 18.60
CA GLY A 10 15.11 9.45 18.59
C GLY A 10 15.93 10.71 18.68
N GLN A 11 16.95 10.72 19.54
CA GLN A 11 17.85 11.87 19.72
C GLN A 11 18.75 12.09 18.48
N GLU A 12 19.32 11.02 17.94
CA GLU A 12 20.19 11.09 16.76
C GLU A 12 19.43 11.52 15.50
N ALA A 13 18.21 11.05 15.35
CA ALA A 13 17.35 11.39 14.22
C ALA A 13 16.68 12.75 14.38
N GLY A 14 16.79 13.39 15.56
CA GLY A 14 16.06 14.62 15.85
C GLY A 14 14.56 14.42 15.91
N ASP A 15 14.12 13.18 16.10
CA ASP A 15 12.70 12.83 16.13
C ASP A 15 12.01 13.36 17.38
N SER A 16 10.74 13.72 17.20
CA SER A 16 9.87 14.11 18.30
C SER A 16 9.54 12.92 19.20
N ARG A 17 9.04 13.20 20.40
CA ARG A 17 8.51 12.18 21.31
C ARG A 17 7.47 11.28 20.64
N ASN A 18 6.71 11.83 19.69
CA ASN A 18 5.70 11.08 18.95
C ASN A 18 6.33 9.93 18.14
N GLN A 19 7.49 10.15 17.56
CA GLN A 19 8.19 9.10 16.79
C GLN A 19 8.67 7.97 17.71
N VAL A 20 9.20 8.30 18.87
CA VAL A 20 9.62 7.30 19.86
C VAL A 20 8.41 6.47 20.34
N HIS A 21 7.28 7.13 20.60
CA HIS A 21 6.05 6.44 20.98
C HIS A 21 5.56 5.48 19.90
N ARG A 22 5.71 5.86 18.63
CA ARG A 22 5.34 4.99 17.51
C ARG A 22 6.20 3.73 17.45
N PHE A 23 7.52 3.85 17.68
CA PHE A 23 8.40 2.70 17.75
C PHE A 23 8.04 1.78 18.91
N ILE A 24 7.77 2.34 20.07
CA ILE A 24 7.33 1.58 21.25
C ILE A 24 6.02 0.87 20.94
N ARG A 25 5.10 1.54 20.24
CA ARG A 25 3.80 0.98 19.90
C ARG A 25 3.92 -0.29 19.05
N LEU A 26 4.93 -0.39 18.20
CA LEU A 26 5.17 -1.58 17.38
C LEU A 26 5.40 -2.84 18.22
N THR A 27 5.84 -2.71 19.47
CA THR A 27 6.04 -3.87 20.35
C THR A 27 4.74 -4.59 20.70
N ASN A 28 3.58 -3.98 20.44
CA ASN A 28 2.28 -4.61 20.63
C ASN A 28 1.83 -5.46 19.45
N LEU A 29 2.60 -5.48 18.36
CA LEU A 29 2.32 -6.37 17.24
C LEU A 29 2.74 -7.80 17.56
N ILE A 30 2.00 -8.77 17.03
CA ILE A 30 2.41 -10.17 17.11
C ILE A 30 3.72 -10.35 16.33
N PRO A 31 4.56 -11.35 16.70
CA PRO A 31 5.87 -11.52 16.03
C PRO A 31 5.80 -11.63 14.53
N GLU A 32 4.79 -12.30 13.99
CA GLU A 32 4.60 -12.47 12.55
C GLU A 32 4.41 -11.13 11.84
N LEU A 33 3.68 -10.20 12.44
CA LEU A 33 3.50 -8.86 11.87
C LEU A 33 4.75 -8.01 12.01
N LEU A 34 5.48 -8.14 13.13
CA LEU A 34 6.77 -7.45 13.30
C LEU A 34 7.76 -7.88 12.22
N ASP A 35 7.80 -9.18 11.89
CA ASP A 35 8.65 -9.70 10.84
C ASP A 35 8.32 -9.05 9.48
N LEU A 36 7.03 -8.87 9.18
CA LEU A 36 6.59 -8.22 7.95
C LEU A 36 7.00 -6.75 7.90
N VAL A 37 7.01 -6.07 9.04
CA VAL A 37 7.49 -4.68 9.12
C VAL A 37 9.00 -4.64 8.88
N ASP A 38 9.76 -5.55 9.50
CA ASP A 38 11.21 -5.64 9.33
C ASP A 38 11.59 -5.95 7.87
N GLU A 39 10.81 -6.77 7.20
CA GLU A 39 10.99 -7.11 5.79
C GLU A 39 10.48 -6.02 4.84
N LYS A 40 9.96 -4.92 5.37
CA LYS A 40 9.38 -3.80 4.63
C LYS A 40 8.15 -4.15 3.79
N LYS A 41 7.49 -5.26 4.12
CA LYS A 41 6.23 -5.65 3.49
C LYS A 41 5.05 -4.85 4.02
N ILE A 42 5.14 -4.36 5.26
CA ILE A 42 4.18 -3.44 5.86
C ILE A 42 4.94 -2.16 6.20
N SER A 43 4.42 -1.02 5.76
CA SER A 43 5.03 0.27 6.05
C SER A 43 4.84 0.65 7.53
N PHE A 44 5.73 1.52 8.02
CA PHE A 44 5.78 1.89 9.44
C PHE A 44 4.46 2.49 9.95
N ASN A 45 3.92 3.49 9.26
CA ASN A 45 2.70 4.18 9.72
C ASN A 45 1.47 3.27 9.75
N PRO A 46 1.17 2.46 8.71
CA PRO A 46 0.12 1.46 8.81
C PRO A 46 0.34 0.46 9.95
N ALA A 47 1.59 0.03 10.16
CA ALA A 47 1.90 -0.92 11.22
C ALA A 47 1.58 -0.36 12.62
N VAL A 48 1.85 0.92 12.84
CA VAL A 48 1.50 1.60 14.10
C VAL A 48 -0.02 1.54 14.33
N LYS A 49 -0.81 1.77 13.29
CA LYS A 49 -2.28 1.68 13.40
C LYS A 49 -2.73 0.26 13.73
N LEU A 50 -2.11 -0.75 13.10
CA LEU A 50 -2.44 -2.15 13.37
C LEU A 50 -2.07 -2.58 14.78
N SER A 51 -1.11 -1.92 15.42
CA SER A 51 -0.71 -2.23 16.79
C SER A 51 -1.81 -1.99 17.84
N TYR A 52 -2.87 -1.25 17.45
CA TYR A 52 -4.03 -1.02 18.31
C TYR A 52 -5.06 -2.16 18.26
N LEU A 53 -4.89 -3.12 17.34
CA LEU A 53 -5.72 -4.32 17.30
C LEU A 53 -5.29 -5.27 18.43
N ASP A 54 -6.24 -6.05 18.95
CA ASP A 54 -5.90 -7.12 19.88
C ASP A 54 -5.25 -8.29 19.13
N GLU A 55 -4.76 -9.29 19.88
CA GLU A 55 -4.04 -10.41 19.27
C GLU A 55 -4.91 -11.17 18.26
N ALA A 56 -6.16 -11.44 18.60
CA ALA A 56 -7.08 -12.16 17.71
C ALA A 56 -7.33 -11.36 16.42
N GLN A 57 -7.54 -10.05 16.54
CA GLN A 57 -7.75 -9.17 15.40
C GLN A 57 -6.50 -9.07 14.52
N GLN A 58 -5.32 -9.04 15.12
CA GLN A 58 -4.06 -9.05 14.37
C GLN A 58 -3.90 -10.35 13.58
N ARG A 59 -4.27 -11.48 14.16
CA ARG A 59 -4.23 -12.77 13.45
C ARG A 59 -5.23 -12.83 12.31
N ASP A 60 -6.42 -12.30 12.50
CA ASP A 60 -7.43 -12.18 11.44
C ASP A 60 -6.90 -11.31 10.28
N PHE A 61 -6.26 -10.18 10.62
CA PHE A 61 -5.63 -9.32 9.63
C PHE A 61 -4.51 -10.04 8.88
N LEU A 62 -3.65 -10.76 9.61
CA LEU A 62 -2.54 -11.50 9.01
C LEU A 62 -3.06 -12.53 7.99
N GLN A 63 -4.11 -13.26 8.34
CA GLN A 63 -4.74 -14.22 7.43
C GLN A 63 -5.31 -13.50 6.19
N ALA A 64 -6.00 -12.39 6.38
CA ALA A 64 -6.54 -11.62 5.26
C ALA A 64 -5.42 -11.10 4.35
N MET A 65 -4.31 -10.67 4.92
CA MET A 65 -3.16 -10.20 4.15
C MET A 65 -2.50 -11.32 3.34
N ASP A 66 -2.42 -12.52 3.90
CA ASP A 66 -1.86 -13.68 3.18
C ASP A 66 -2.70 -14.05 1.94
N GLU A 67 -3.98 -13.79 1.99
CA GLU A 67 -4.91 -14.09 0.90
C GLU A 67 -5.07 -12.94 -0.10
N THR A 68 -4.46 -11.80 0.17
CA THR A 68 -4.50 -10.62 -0.73
C THR A 68 -3.08 -10.26 -1.16
N PRO A 69 -2.89 -9.75 -2.39
CA PRO A 69 -1.55 -9.47 -2.88
C PRO A 69 -0.93 -8.17 -2.37
N ASN A 70 -1.68 -7.35 -1.65
CA ASN A 70 -1.26 -6.00 -1.32
C ASN A 70 -1.08 -5.78 0.19
N ALA A 71 -0.08 -4.95 0.54
CA ALA A 71 0.06 -4.44 1.90
C ALA A 71 -1.02 -3.38 2.18
N PRO A 72 -1.41 -3.19 3.46
CA PRO A 72 -2.42 -2.18 3.79
C PRO A 72 -1.87 -0.77 3.58
N SER A 73 -2.72 0.13 3.07
CA SER A 73 -2.44 1.56 3.08
C SER A 73 -2.70 2.14 4.47
N LEU A 74 -2.23 3.36 4.71
CA LEU A 74 -2.50 4.05 5.97
C LEU A 74 -4.00 4.21 6.20
N SER A 75 -4.76 4.56 5.17
CA SER A 75 -6.22 4.71 5.24
C SER A 75 -6.90 3.39 5.61
N GLN A 76 -6.49 2.29 4.99
CA GLN A 76 -7.02 0.96 5.30
C GLN A 76 -6.71 0.56 6.75
N ALA A 77 -5.48 0.80 7.20
CA ALA A 77 -5.07 0.49 8.57
C ALA A 77 -5.86 1.33 9.59
N GLN A 78 -6.12 2.61 9.31
CA GLN A 78 -6.93 3.46 10.16
C GLN A 78 -8.37 2.97 10.27
N ARG A 79 -8.95 2.54 9.16
CA ARG A 79 -10.31 1.97 9.14
C ARG A 79 -10.37 0.69 9.97
N MET A 80 -9.39 -0.19 9.83
CA MET A 80 -9.32 -1.41 10.63
C MET A 80 -9.16 -1.12 12.11
N LYS A 81 -8.30 -0.16 12.46
CA LYS A 81 -8.16 0.30 13.84
C LYS A 81 -9.48 0.77 14.42
N LYS A 82 -10.19 1.62 13.68
CA LYS A 82 -11.49 2.15 14.12
C LYS A 82 -12.50 1.02 14.34
N MET A 83 -12.60 0.10 13.39
CA MET A 83 -13.50 -1.05 13.51
C MET A 83 -13.12 -1.94 14.69
N ALA A 84 -11.83 -2.11 14.94
CA ALA A 84 -11.35 -2.88 16.09
C ALA A 84 -11.76 -2.24 17.40
N GLN A 85 -11.63 -0.92 17.51
CA GLN A 85 -12.04 -0.18 18.71
C GLN A 85 -13.55 -0.25 18.96
N GLU A 86 -14.33 -0.37 17.88
CA GLU A 86 -15.78 -0.54 17.96
C GLU A 86 -16.21 -2.00 18.16
N GLY A 87 -15.25 -2.92 18.18
CA GLY A 87 -15.52 -4.36 18.32
C GLY A 87 -16.13 -5.00 17.09
N LYS A 88 -15.99 -4.36 15.93
CA LYS A 88 -16.60 -4.80 14.67
C LYS A 88 -15.63 -5.43 13.68
N LEU A 89 -14.32 -5.43 13.99
CA LEU A 89 -13.33 -5.99 13.08
C LEU A 89 -13.35 -7.51 13.12
N THR A 90 -13.67 -8.12 11.98
CA THR A 90 -13.65 -9.57 11.77
C THR A 90 -12.68 -9.88 10.64
N TYR A 91 -12.39 -11.18 10.43
CA TYR A 91 -11.60 -11.62 9.28
C TYR A 91 -12.24 -11.16 7.97
N GLU A 92 -13.55 -11.34 7.82
CA GLU A 92 -14.28 -10.94 6.61
C GLU A 92 -14.20 -9.43 6.36
N ALA A 93 -14.29 -8.63 7.42
CA ALA A 93 -14.17 -7.17 7.31
C ALA A 93 -12.74 -6.77 6.88
N ALA A 94 -11.73 -7.38 7.48
CA ALA A 94 -10.33 -7.14 7.11
C ALA A 94 -10.06 -7.57 5.67
N PHE A 95 -10.56 -8.72 5.26
CA PHE A 95 -10.42 -9.24 3.90
C PHE A 95 -11.06 -8.28 2.88
N ALA A 96 -12.27 -7.79 3.18
CA ALA A 96 -12.96 -6.83 2.30
C ALA A 96 -12.17 -5.52 2.16
N ILE A 97 -11.65 -5.00 3.26
CA ILE A 97 -10.84 -3.77 3.23
C ILE A 97 -9.55 -3.99 2.44
N MET A 98 -8.86 -5.09 2.69
CA MET A 98 -7.61 -5.41 2.00
C MET A 98 -7.81 -5.70 0.52
N GLY A 99 -8.98 -6.19 0.13
CA GLY A 99 -9.33 -6.47 -1.26
C GLY A 99 -9.74 -5.24 -2.07
N GLU A 100 -9.91 -4.08 -1.43
CA GLU A 100 -10.25 -2.85 -2.14
C GLU A 100 -9.09 -2.41 -3.03
N ALA A 101 -9.38 -2.11 -4.30
CA ALA A 101 -8.38 -1.55 -5.19
C ALA A 101 -7.98 -0.16 -4.69
N LYS A 102 -6.67 0.12 -4.69
CA LYS A 102 -6.19 1.45 -4.32
C LYS A 102 -6.66 2.46 -5.36
N LYS A 103 -7.13 3.61 -4.89
CA LYS A 103 -7.70 4.65 -5.75
C LYS A 103 -6.73 5.02 -6.89
N ASP A 104 -5.44 5.12 -6.60
CA ASP A 104 -4.42 5.46 -7.60
C ASP A 104 -4.32 4.40 -8.70
N GLU A 105 -4.58 3.13 -8.38
CA GLU A 105 -4.53 2.04 -9.36
C GLU A 105 -5.74 2.06 -10.30
N LEU A 106 -6.86 2.65 -9.87
CA LEU A 106 -8.06 2.77 -10.68
C LEU A 106 -8.02 3.98 -11.62
N ASP A 107 -7.29 5.03 -11.24
CA ASP A 107 -7.33 6.31 -11.94
C ASP A 107 -6.18 6.51 -12.91
N LYS A 108 -5.20 5.61 -12.94
CA LYS A 108 -4.04 5.77 -13.82
C LYS A 108 -3.48 4.43 -14.29
N VAL A 109 -2.96 4.44 -15.51
CA VAL A 109 -2.15 3.34 -16.03
C VAL A 109 -0.71 3.82 -16.11
N VAL A 110 0.22 3.06 -15.54
CA VAL A 110 1.64 3.41 -15.54
C VAL A 110 2.39 2.41 -16.43
N ILE A 111 3.10 2.93 -17.43
CA ILE A 111 3.98 2.13 -18.29
C ILE A 111 5.42 2.52 -17.97
N LYS A 112 6.25 1.54 -17.65
CA LYS A 112 7.65 1.79 -17.30
C LYS A 112 8.41 2.36 -18.50
N ASN A 113 9.31 3.31 -18.24
CA ASN A 113 10.15 3.90 -19.28
C ASN A 113 10.98 2.87 -20.05
N ASP A 114 11.45 1.84 -19.37
CA ASP A 114 12.23 0.78 -20.03
C ASP A 114 11.41 0.04 -21.09
N THR A 115 10.12 -0.14 -20.85
CA THR A 115 9.21 -0.74 -21.82
C THR A 115 8.99 0.21 -23.02
N LEU A 116 8.78 1.49 -22.74
CA LEU A 116 8.55 2.50 -23.78
C LEU A 116 9.78 2.71 -24.64
N LYS A 117 10.99 2.66 -24.08
CA LYS A 117 12.25 2.82 -24.81
C LYS A 117 12.46 1.78 -25.91
N LYS A 118 11.81 0.63 -25.82
CA LYS A 118 11.86 -0.40 -26.87
C LYS A 118 11.18 0.03 -28.14
N TYR A 119 10.23 0.96 -28.06
CA TYR A 119 9.38 1.34 -29.18
C TYR A 119 9.66 2.75 -29.69
N PHE A 120 10.27 3.61 -28.89
CA PHE A 120 10.52 5.01 -29.23
C PHE A 120 12.00 5.31 -29.37
N PRO A 121 12.37 6.22 -30.33
CA PRO A 121 13.74 6.72 -30.40
C PRO A 121 14.14 7.46 -29.13
N ARG A 122 15.44 7.48 -28.83
CA ARG A 122 15.97 8.18 -27.65
C ARG A 122 15.69 9.68 -27.66
N SER A 123 15.50 10.25 -28.82
CA SER A 123 15.23 11.69 -28.97
C SER A 123 13.81 12.09 -28.58
N TYR A 124 12.91 11.12 -28.41
CA TYR A 124 11.52 11.42 -28.06
C TYR A 124 11.40 11.84 -26.61
N THR A 125 10.71 12.98 -26.40
CA THR A 125 10.35 13.43 -25.04
C THR A 125 9.11 12.64 -24.57
N PRO A 126 8.86 12.60 -23.25
CA PRO A 126 7.63 11.98 -22.73
C PRO A 126 6.36 12.56 -23.35
N TRP A 127 6.35 13.85 -23.64
CA TRP A 127 5.20 14.51 -24.29
C TRP A 127 4.96 13.97 -25.70
N GLN A 128 6.02 13.77 -26.47
CA GLN A 128 5.93 13.18 -27.81
C GLN A 128 5.46 11.73 -27.78
N MET A 129 5.93 10.95 -26.80
CA MET A 129 5.49 9.56 -26.58
C MET A 129 4.01 9.50 -26.28
N GLU A 130 3.53 10.37 -25.40
CA GLU A 130 2.11 10.45 -25.05
C GLU A 130 1.25 10.77 -26.27
N ASP A 131 1.65 11.71 -27.11
CA ASP A 131 0.93 12.09 -28.31
C ASP A 131 0.76 10.89 -29.27
N VAL A 132 1.82 10.14 -29.51
CA VAL A 132 1.78 8.94 -30.34
C VAL A 132 0.85 7.88 -29.75
N ILE A 133 0.94 7.66 -28.44
CA ILE A 133 0.11 6.67 -27.74
C ILE A 133 -1.37 7.02 -27.87
N ILE A 134 -1.74 8.28 -27.69
CA ILE A 134 -3.13 8.74 -27.82
C ILE A 134 -3.65 8.52 -29.24
N LYS A 135 -2.85 8.84 -30.25
CA LYS A 135 -3.23 8.63 -31.66
C LYS A 135 -3.45 7.15 -31.97
N LEU A 136 -2.61 6.27 -31.44
CA LEU A 136 -2.75 4.83 -31.62
C LEU A 136 -4.02 4.31 -30.94
N LEU A 137 -4.34 4.82 -29.74
CA LEU A 137 -5.54 4.44 -29.01
C LEU A 137 -6.80 4.89 -29.75
N GLU A 138 -6.80 6.07 -30.35
CA GLU A 138 -7.91 6.55 -31.18
C GLU A 138 -8.17 5.61 -32.36
N GLN A 139 -7.11 5.16 -33.03
CA GLN A 139 -7.23 4.22 -34.16
C GLN A 139 -7.79 2.88 -33.69
N TRP A 140 -7.30 2.38 -32.53
CA TRP A 140 -7.77 1.14 -31.96
C TRP A 140 -9.26 1.22 -31.59
N GLN A 141 -9.69 2.34 -31.03
CA GLN A 141 -11.09 2.57 -30.66
C GLN A 141 -12.00 2.52 -31.89
N ARG A 142 -11.58 3.18 -33.00
CA ARG A 142 -12.33 3.16 -34.26
C ARG A 142 -12.49 1.74 -34.82
N ARG A 143 -11.44 0.92 -34.71
CA ARG A 143 -11.51 -0.48 -35.15
C ARG A 143 -12.50 -1.28 -34.30
N GLN A 144 -12.51 -1.07 -32.98
CA GLN A 144 -13.44 -1.75 -32.11
C GLN A 144 -14.89 -1.36 -32.38
N GLN A 145 -15.15 -0.10 -32.67
CA GLN A 145 -16.49 0.37 -33.03
C GLN A 145 -16.98 -0.28 -34.30
N ARG A 146 -16.14 -0.38 -35.33
CA ARG A 146 -16.48 -1.04 -36.59
C ARG A 146 -16.79 -2.52 -36.41
N GLN A 147 -16.08 -3.20 -35.54
CA GLN A 147 -16.34 -4.63 -35.26
C GLN A 147 -17.67 -4.81 -34.51
N ASN A 148 -18.02 -3.90 -33.63
CA ASN A 148 -19.26 -3.96 -32.86
C ASN A 148 -20.51 -3.60 -33.71
N GLU A 149 -20.33 -2.85 -34.80
CA GLU A 149 -21.41 -2.50 -35.72
C GLU A 149 -21.76 -3.61 -36.74
N ARG A 150 -20.95 -4.67 -36.77
CA ARG A 150 -21.22 -5.85 -37.58
C ARG A 150 -21.92 -6.90 -36.72
#